data_78a935d6b632ceff78dc931723404e57
#
_entry.id   78a935d6b632ceff78dc931723404e57
#
_cell.length_a   1.000
_cell.length_b   1.000
_cell.length_c   1.000
_cell.angle_alpha   90.00
_cell.angle_beta   90.00
_cell.angle_gamma   90.00
#
_symmetry.space_group_name_H-M   'P 1'
#
loop_
_entity.id
_entity.type
_entity.pdbx_description
1 polymer ?
#
loop_
_entity_poly.entity_id
_entity_poly.type
_entity_poly.pdbx_seq_one_letter_code
_entity_poly.pdbx_strand_id
1 'polypeptide(L)'
;MRGSTGFGEGQYRLEMAGLKKVWLAMDFCQEGCEALALSAGFTLEGPADLDLANAWNKDHRFSRAYVDEEGNIWLESELDLSGGVSLGAVRTFLELFRDHSLPDFMPHIGFEP
;
A
#
# COMPACT_ATOMS: atom_id res chain seq x y z
N MET A 1 9.30 -3.42 19.01
CA MET A 1 8.89 -3.99 18.65
C MET A 1 8.50 -4.19 17.77
N ARG A 2 8.72 -4.59 17.37
CA ARG A 2 8.01 -4.62 16.66
C ARG A 2 7.20 -5.64 16.71
N GLY A 3 6.22 -5.68 16.40
CA GLY A 3 5.17 -6.39 16.78
C GLY A 3 5.20 -7.80 16.59
N SER A 4 4.79 -8.44 17.53
CA SER A 4 4.79 -9.87 17.57
C SER A 4 3.87 -10.51 16.57
N THR A 5 2.97 -9.75 15.98
CA THR A 5 2.01 -10.28 15.03
C THR A 5 2.34 -9.87 13.60
N GLY A 6 3.57 -9.44 13.37
CA GLY A 6 3.95 -8.83 12.13
C GLY A 6 3.60 -7.35 12.08
N PHE A 7 2.94 -6.85 13.13
CA PHE A 7 2.72 -5.43 13.29
C PHE A 7 3.82 -4.86 14.12
N GLY A 8 4.51 -3.91 13.68
CA GLY A 8 5.36 -3.09 14.51
C GLY A 8 4.55 -1.99 15.15
N GLU A 9 5.18 -1.23 16.03
CA GLU A 9 4.58 -0.01 16.49
C GLU A 9 4.28 0.87 15.29
N GLY A 10 3.12 1.47 15.27
CA GLY A 10 2.73 2.35 14.19
C GLY A 10 2.24 1.62 12.94
N GLN A 11 1.95 0.33 13.04
CA GLN A 11 1.35 -0.42 11.95
C GLN A 11 -0.07 -0.84 12.30
N TYR A 12 -0.96 -0.69 11.35
CA TYR A 12 -2.39 -0.97 11.54
C TYR A 12 -2.95 -1.71 10.34
N ARG A 13 -3.87 -2.61 10.62
CA ARG A 13 -4.58 -3.33 9.57
C ARG A 13 -5.92 -2.65 9.32
N LEU A 14 -6.19 -2.37 8.06
CA LEU A 14 -7.43 -1.73 7.63
C LEU A 14 -8.18 -2.65 6.68
N GLU A 15 -9.47 -2.41 6.58
CA GLU A 15 -10.30 -3.04 5.55
C GLU A 15 -10.73 -1.95 4.59
N MET A 16 -10.50 -2.17 3.30
CA MET A 16 -10.96 -1.24 2.26
C MET A 16 -11.00 -1.93 0.90
N ALA A 17 -11.87 -1.45 0.05
CA ALA A 17 -12.01 -1.94 -1.33
C ALA A 17 -12.24 -3.45 -1.41
N GLY A 18 -12.94 -4.01 -0.41
CA GLY A 18 -13.21 -5.44 -0.36
C GLY A 18 -12.08 -6.29 0.18
N LEU A 19 -10.96 -5.67 0.55
CA LEU A 19 -9.82 -6.38 1.11
C LEU A 19 -9.83 -6.28 2.63
N LYS A 20 -9.45 -7.37 3.29
CA LYS A 20 -9.42 -7.42 4.75
C LYS A 20 -8.08 -7.05 5.34
N LYS A 21 -7.03 -6.99 4.52
CA LYS A 21 -5.68 -6.71 4.98
C LYS A 21 -5.02 -5.66 4.12
N VAL A 22 -5.29 -4.42 4.44
CA VAL A 22 -4.53 -3.30 3.91
C VAL A 22 -3.74 -2.73 5.08
N TRP A 23 -2.46 -2.56 4.91
CA TRP A 23 -1.58 -2.15 6.00
C TRP A 23 -1.33 -0.66 5.94
N LEU A 24 -1.49 0.00 7.09
CA LEU A 24 -1.11 1.38 7.28
C LEU A 24 0.06 1.40 8.24
N ALA A 25 1.15 1.99 7.82
CA ALA A 25 2.34 2.10 8.65
C ALA A 25 2.74 3.56 8.79
N MET A 26 3.28 3.90 9.97
CA MET A 26 3.92 5.18 10.18
C MET A 26 5.40 4.93 10.27
N ASP A 27 6.15 5.57 9.40
CA ASP A 27 7.57 5.32 9.25
C ASP A 27 8.41 6.52 9.69
N PHE A 28 9.67 6.24 9.99
CA PHE A 28 10.65 7.27 10.38
C PHE A 28 10.19 8.05 11.61
N CYS A 29 9.82 7.29 12.66
CA CYS A 29 9.20 7.87 13.85
C CYS A 29 10.20 8.06 14.97
N GLN A 30 11.20 8.88 14.81
CA GLN A 30 12.14 9.18 15.89
C GLN A 30 11.68 10.37 16.73
N GLU A 31 11.30 11.45 16.06
CA GLU A 31 10.79 12.64 16.75
C GLU A 31 9.46 13.04 16.11
N GLY A 32 8.53 12.09 16.09
CA GLY A 32 7.32 12.22 15.31
C GLY A 32 7.49 11.44 14.01
N CYS A 33 6.40 11.07 13.41
CA CYS A 33 6.45 10.24 12.20
C CYS A 33 6.55 11.11 10.95
N GLU A 34 7.42 10.73 10.02
CA GLU A 34 7.67 11.51 8.82
C GLU A 34 6.98 10.96 7.57
N ALA A 35 6.42 9.77 7.64
CA ALA A 35 5.72 9.20 6.50
C ALA A 35 4.58 8.31 6.94
N LEU A 36 3.51 8.32 6.15
CA LEU A 36 2.47 7.30 6.21
C LEU A 36 2.62 6.43 4.99
N ALA A 37 2.48 5.13 5.16
CA ALA A 37 2.55 4.20 4.05
C ALA A 37 1.33 3.29 4.06
N LEU A 38 0.74 3.09 2.90
CA LEU A 38 -0.32 2.10 2.70
C LEU A 38 0.25 1.00 1.83
N SER A 39 -0.05 -0.25 2.16
CA SER A 39 0.37 -1.37 1.34
C SER A 39 -0.66 -2.48 1.36
N ALA A 40 -0.78 -3.18 0.24
CA ALA A 40 -1.64 -4.34 0.11
C ALA A 40 -0.90 -5.37 -0.72
N GLY A 41 -0.88 -6.61 -0.23
CA GLY A 41 -0.21 -7.71 -0.91
C GLY A 41 -1.23 -8.68 -1.47
N PHE A 42 -0.91 -9.28 -2.62
CA PHE A 42 -1.80 -10.19 -3.32
C PHE A 42 -1.05 -11.45 -3.69
N THR A 43 -1.66 -12.59 -3.35
CA THR A 43 -1.16 -13.89 -3.77
C THR A 43 -1.99 -14.35 -4.96
N LEU A 44 -1.33 -14.58 -6.08
CA LEU A 44 -1.97 -15.00 -7.32
C LEU A 44 -1.75 -16.52 -7.52
N GLU A 45 -2.35 -17.06 -8.54
CA GLU A 45 -2.04 -18.42 -8.95
C GLU A 45 -0.66 -18.43 -9.59
N GLY A 46 0.32 -18.93 -8.85
CA GLY A 46 1.69 -18.89 -9.27
C GLY A 46 2.35 -17.54 -9.02
N PRO A 47 3.66 -17.45 -9.26
CA PRO A 47 4.39 -16.21 -9.04
C PRO A 47 3.89 -15.09 -9.95
N ALA A 48 3.85 -13.87 -9.44
CA ALA A 48 3.45 -12.73 -10.24
C ALA A 48 4.54 -12.40 -11.26
N ASP A 49 4.10 -11.95 -12.43
CA ASP A 49 4.99 -11.53 -13.51
C ASP A 49 5.52 -10.12 -13.19
N LEU A 50 6.82 -9.94 -13.30
CA LEU A 50 7.43 -8.62 -13.11
C LEU A 50 6.88 -7.58 -14.08
N ASP A 51 6.46 -8.02 -15.27
CA ASP A 51 5.88 -7.11 -16.25
C ASP A 51 4.59 -6.47 -15.75
N LEU A 52 3.83 -7.15 -14.91
CA LEU A 52 2.62 -6.58 -14.32
C LEU A 52 2.96 -5.37 -13.45
N ALA A 53 3.99 -5.50 -12.61
CA ALA A 53 4.44 -4.42 -11.76
C ALA A 53 5.00 -3.26 -12.59
N ASN A 54 5.80 -3.58 -13.58
CA ASN A 54 6.41 -2.55 -14.44
C ASN A 54 5.34 -1.78 -15.22
N ALA A 55 4.34 -2.47 -15.76
CA ALA A 55 3.27 -1.83 -16.50
C ALA A 55 2.46 -0.89 -15.60
N TRP A 56 2.18 -1.33 -14.38
CA TRP A 56 1.48 -0.48 -13.42
C TRP A 56 2.27 0.80 -13.14
N ASN A 57 3.55 0.64 -12.82
CA ASN A 57 4.39 1.78 -12.45
C ASN A 57 4.58 2.77 -13.59
N LYS A 58 4.53 2.29 -14.82
CA LYS A 58 4.67 3.14 -15.99
C LYS A 58 3.43 4.01 -16.20
N ASP A 59 2.24 3.45 -15.95
CA ASP A 59 0.99 4.08 -16.34
C ASP A 59 0.24 4.75 -15.19
N HIS A 60 0.66 4.52 -13.95
CA HIS A 60 -0.07 5.04 -12.78
C HIS A 60 0.82 5.87 -11.89
N ARG A 61 0.21 6.87 -11.26
CA ARG A 61 0.88 7.74 -10.31
C ARG A 61 0.40 7.44 -8.91
N PHE A 62 1.13 7.94 -7.92
CA PHE A 62 0.74 7.93 -6.50
C PHE A 62 0.77 6.55 -5.86
N SER A 63 1.10 5.53 -6.60
CA SER A 63 1.30 4.19 -6.07
C SER A 63 2.33 3.47 -6.90
N ARG A 64 2.94 2.47 -6.29
CA ARG A 64 3.92 1.65 -7.00
C ARG A 64 3.70 0.19 -6.68
N ALA A 65 4.06 -0.67 -7.61
CA ALA A 65 3.94 -2.10 -7.46
C ALA A 65 5.31 -2.77 -7.46
N TYR A 66 5.42 -3.85 -6.70
CA TYR A 66 6.62 -4.69 -6.75
C TYR A 66 6.26 -6.14 -6.46
N VAL A 67 7.12 -7.04 -6.86
CA VAL A 67 6.97 -8.48 -6.60
C VAL A 67 8.01 -8.87 -5.55
N ASP A 68 7.57 -9.53 -4.49
CA ASP A 68 8.47 -9.94 -3.42
C ASP A 68 9.14 -11.28 -3.73
N GLU A 69 9.96 -11.75 -2.80
CA GLU A 69 10.74 -12.98 -2.96
C GLU A 69 9.88 -14.23 -3.07
N GLU A 70 8.66 -14.16 -2.58
CA GLU A 70 7.72 -15.27 -2.61
C GLU A 70 6.83 -15.26 -3.85
N GLY A 71 7.01 -14.28 -4.73
CA GLY A 71 6.20 -14.15 -5.93
C GLY A 71 4.88 -13.43 -5.72
N ASN A 72 4.67 -12.84 -4.57
CA ASN A 72 3.47 -12.05 -4.31
C ASN A 72 3.65 -10.63 -4.82
N ILE A 73 2.59 -10.05 -5.37
CA ILE A 73 2.66 -8.68 -5.86
C ILE A 73 2.04 -7.74 -4.83
N TRP A 74 2.71 -6.61 -4.62
CA TRP A 74 2.32 -5.60 -3.64
C TRP A 74 2.05 -4.28 -4.31
N LEU A 75 1.11 -3.53 -3.75
CA LEU A 75 0.86 -2.15 -4.14
C LEU A 75 1.10 -1.28 -2.91
N GLU A 76 1.88 -0.22 -3.08
CA GLU A 76 2.22 0.71 -2.01
C GLU A 76 1.96 2.14 -2.42
N SER A 77 1.63 2.96 -1.42
CA SER A 77 1.54 4.41 -1.58
C SER A 77 2.06 5.07 -0.32
N GLU A 78 2.76 6.18 -0.45
CA GLU A 78 3.32 6.89 0.69
C GLU A 78 2.94 8.36 0.67
N LEU A 79 2.75 8.92 1.87
CA LEU A 79 2.53 10.34 2.06
C LEU A 79 3.64 10.87 2.94
N ASP A 80 4.38 11.84 2.42
CA ASP A 80 5.45 12.51 3.16
C ASP A 80 4.81 13.49 4.14
N LEU A 81 5.10 13.32 5.42
CA LEU A 81 4.58 14.16 6.49
C LEU A 81 5.57 15.23 6.92
N SER A 82 6.78 15.23 6.36
CA SER A 82 7.81 16.21 6.72
C SER A 82 7.30 17.62 6.49
N GLY A 83 7.51 18.49 7.45
CA GLY A 83 7.03 19.85 7.34
C GLY A 83 5.55 20.02 7.66
N GLY A 84 4.87 18.94 7.99
CA GLY A 84 3.46 18.97 8.35
C GLY A 84 2.53 18.88 7.17
N VAL A 85 1.42 18.17 7.37
CA VAL A 85 0.36 18.08 6.36
C VAL A 85 -0.99 18.23 7.07
N SER A 86 -2.00 18.67 6.34
CA SER A 86 -3.34 18.81 6.89
C SER A 86 -4.03 17.47 7.03
N LEU A 87 -5.04 17.41 7.89
CA LEU A 87 -5.89 16.23 7.98
C LEU A 87 -6.62 15.96 6.65
N GLY A 88 -6.93 17.03 5.91
CA GLY A 88 -7.52 16.87 4.58
C GLY A 88 -6.59 16.15 3.62
N ALA A 89 -5.29 16.44 3.68
CA ALA A 89 -4.32 15.74 2.84
C ALA A 89 -4.23 14.26 3.20
N VAL A 90 -4.27 13.95 4.50
CA VAL A 90 -4.26 12.54 4.95
C VAL A 90 -5.52 11.83 4.45
N ARG A 91 -6.67 12.47 4.58
CA ARG A 91 -7.94 11.89 4.08
C ARG A 91 -7.87 11.62 2.58
N THR A 92 -7.41 12.59 1.82
CA THR A 92 -7.31 12.44 0.36
C THR A 92 -6.37 11.28 0.01
N PHE A 93 -5.27 11.14 0.73
CA PHE A 93 -4.32 10.06 0.53
C PHE A 93 -5.00 8.68 0.75
N LEU A 94 -5.73 8.54 1.84
CA LEU A 94 -6.45 7.30 2.13
C LEU A 94 -7.54 7.01 1.10
N GLU A 95 -8.31 8.03 0.74
CA GLU A 95 -9.40 7.88 -0.22
C GLU A 95 -8.89 7.53 -1.61
N LEU A 96 -7.78 8.12 -2.01
CA LEU A 96 -7.18 7.82 -3.32
C LEU A 96 -6.79 6.35 -3.42
N PHE A 97 -6.20 5.82 -2.38
CA PHE A 97 -5.81 4.40 -2.35
C PHE A 97 -7.04 3.49 -2.37
N ARG A 98 -8.03 3.81 -1.54
CA ARG A 98 -9.25 3.02 -1.41
C ARG A 98 -10.13 3.06 -2.66
N ASP A 99 -10.30 4.24 -3.25
CA ASP A 99 -11.30 4.46 -4.29
C ASP A 99 -10.74 4.39 -5.71
N HIS A 100 -9.43 4.52 -5.87
CA HIS A 100 -8.80 4.54 -7.19
C HIS A 100 -7.67 3.53 -7.32
N SER A 101 -6.66 3.60 -6.47
CA SER A 101 -5.48 2.74 -6.63
C SER A 101 -5.82 1.26 -6.52
N LEU A 102 -6.46 0.85 -5.43
CA LEU A 102 -6.82 -0.55 -5.25
C LEU A 102 -7.85 -1.05 -6.27
N PRO A 103 -8.96 -0.31 -6.50
CA PRO A 103 -9.93 -0.78 -7.51
C PRO A 103 -9.37 -0.90 -8.91
N ASP A 104 -8.38 -0.08 -9.28
CA ASP A 104 -7.76 -0.17 -10.59
C ASP A 104 -6.69 -1.27 -10.63
N PHE A 105 -5.99 -1.48 -9.52
CA PHE A 105 -4.89 -2.45 -9.47
C PHE A 105 -5.40 -3.89 -9.52
N MET A 106 -6.48 -4.20 -8.81
CA MET A 106 -6.97 -5.57 -8.75
C MET A 106 -7.32 -6.15 -10.12
N PRO A 107 -8.07 -5.46 -11.01
CA PRO A 107 -8.27 -5.97 -12.36
C PRO A 107 -6.98 -6.06 -13.15
N HIS A 108 -6.06 -5.12 -12.93
CA HIS A 108 -4.78 -5.11 -13.63
C HIS A 108 -4.00 -6.41 -13.42
N ILE A 109 -4.07 -6.95 -12.19
CA ILE A 109 -3.37 -8.20 -11.86
C ILE A 109 -4.28 -9.43 -11.92
N GLY A 110 -5.54 -9.26 -12.31
CA GLY A 110 -6.49 -10.36 -12.39
C GLY A 110 -6.96 -10.89 -11.05
N PHE A 111 -6.96 -10.05 -10.04
CA PHE A 111 -7.38 -10.44 -8.68
C PHE A 111 -8.81 -9.98 -8.43
N GLU A 112 -9.62 -10.89 -7.86
CA GLU A 112 -10.97 -10.55 -7.40
C GLU A 112 -11.03 -10.77 -5.90
N PRO A 113 -11.46 -9.74 -5.14
CA PRO A 113 -11.52 -9.85 -3.69
C PRO A 113 -12.59 -10.81 -3.20
#